data_cb62f47465b809198c56b78975a9f649
#
_entry.id   cb62f47465b809198c56b78975a9f649
#
_cell.length_a   1.000
_cell.length_b   1.000
_cell.length_c   1.000
_cell.angle_alpha   90.00
_cell.angle_beta   90.00
_cell.angle_gamma   90.00
#
_symmetry.space_group_name_H-M   'P 1'
#
loop_
_entity.id
_entity.type
_entity.pdbx_description
1 polymer ?
#
loop_
_entity_poly.entity_id
_entity_poly.type
_entity_poly.pdbx_seq_one_letter_code
_entity_poly.pdbx_strand_id
1 'polypeptide(L)'
;QEAIEAEAGLLIVESDVTVQPNTLQALFDGAMERKDCGMAAAITTDESGIINFPYLYAKGRKPGVYDEKKRFSFCCTLLTLNYLKAFDFHQLDASKNWFDVTISHESLNKGFHNYLFINLPVLHRPHGSRPWKQLKYTNPLKYYWLKFTKGLDKI
;
A
#
# COMPACT_ATOMS: atom_id res chain seq x y z
N GLN A 1 -15.07 0.29 11.42
CA GLN A 1 -15.92 0.84 12.48
C GLN A 1 -15.22 0.75 13.84
N GLU A 2 -14.75 -0.43 14.27
CA GLU A 2 -14.09 -0.65 15.58
C GLU A 2 -12.90 0.30 15.83
N ALA A 3 -12.04 0.54 14.83
CA ALA A 3 -10.92 1.45 14.97
C ALA A 3 -11.38 2.90 15.24
N ILE A 4 -12.48 3.34 14.60
CA ILE A 4 -13.05 4.67 14.82
C ILE A 4 -13.63 4.79 16.23
N GLU A 5 -14.34 3.77 16.69
CA GLU A 5 -14.90 3.71 18.06
C GLU A 5 -13.82 3.68 19.14
N ALA A 6 -12.69 3.01 18.86
CA ALA A 6 -11.52 2.99 19.73
C ALA A 6 -10.64 4.25 19.63
N GLU A 7 -11.02 5.22 18.79
CA GLU A 7 -10.21 6.42 18.48
C GLU A 7 -8.78 6.09 18.05
N ALA A 8 -8.62 5.04 17.27
CA ALA A 8 -7.33 4.51 16.82
C ALA A 8 -7.21 4.52 15.28
N GLY A 9 -5.98 4.55 14.77
CA GLY A 9 -5.71 4.22 13.38
C GLY A 9 -5.86 2.73 13.11
N LEU A 10 -5.99 2.35 11.84
CA LEU A 10 -6.05 0.95 11.40
C LEU A 10 -4.74 0.56 10.74
N LEU A 11 -4.01 -0.36 11.36
CA LEU A 11 -2.83 -0.96 10.77
C LEU A 11 -3.18 -2.29 10.09
N ILE A 12 -2.82 -2.42 8.84
CA ILE A 12 -3.01 -3.62 8.03
C ILE A 12 -1.63 -4.20 7.72
N VAL A 13 -1.44 -5.49 8.02
CA VAL A 13 -0.24 -6.25 7.66
C VAL A 13 -0.68 -7.55 7.01
N GLU A 14 -0.27 -7.77 5.76
CA GLU A 14 -0.59 -9.02 5.03
C GLU A 14 0.23 -10.21 5.59
N SER A 15 -0.32 -11.41 5.45
CA SER A 15 0.25 -12.63 6.03
C SER A 15 1.59 -13.07 5.41
N ASP A 16 1.95 -12.56 4.24
CA ASP A 16 3.21 -12.79 3.53
C ASP A 16 4.26 -11.69 3.79
N VAL A 17 4.01 -10.85 4.79
CA VAL A 17 4.90 -9.77 5.22
C VAL A 17 5.53 -10.09 6.57
N THR A 18 6.84 -9.94 6.67
CA THR A 18 7.58 -10.00 7.93
C THR A 18 8.09 -8.61 8.28
N VAL A 19 7.75 -8.13 9.47
CA VAL A 19 8.16 -6.82 9.98
C VAL A 19 9.35 -6.96 10.94
N GLN A 20 10.22 -5.97 10.97
CA GLN A 20 11.30 -5.89 11.96
C GLN A 20 10.77 -5.35 13.30
N PRO A 21 11.44 -5.61 14.43
CA PRO A 21 11.12 -4.95 15.69
C PRO A 21 11.04 -3.43 15.50
N ASN A 22 10.09 -2.79 16.17
CA ASN A 22 9.83 -1.33 16.12
C ASN A 22 9.34 -0.77 14.77
N THR A 23 9.24 -1.56 13.68
CA THR A 23 8.75 -1.06 12.38
C THR A 23 7.36 -0.45 12.51
N LEU A 24 6.45 -1.13 13.20
CA LEU A 24 5.06 -0.68 13.34
C LEU A 24 4.98 0.61 14.17
N GLN A 25 5.75 0.69 15.27
CA GLN A 25 5.81 1.90 16.09
C GLN A 25 6.40 3.07 15.30
N ALA A 26 7.51 2.87 14.60
CA ALA A 26 8.13 3.91 13.79
C ALA A 26 7.24 4.39 12.63
N LEU A 27 6.45 3.47 12.03
CA LEU A 27 5.48 3.82 11.01
C LEU A 27 4.35 4.68 11.59
N PHE A 28 3.85 4.30 12.77
CA PHE A 28 2.83 5.05 13.50
C PHE A 28 3.33 6.44 13.89
N ASP A 29 4.48 6.53 14.54
CA ASP A 29 5.05 7.81 14.99
C ASP A 29 5.28 8.75 13.80
N GLY A 30 5.90 8.23 12.73
CA GLY A 30 6.14 8.99 11.52
C GLY A 30 4.85 9.45 10.82
N ALA A 31 3.77 8.68 10.89
CA ALA A 31 2.47 9.11 10.39
C ALA A 31 1.87 10.22 11.26
N MET A 32 1.98 10.11 12.59
CA MET A 32 1.42 11.09 13.55
C MET A 32 2.15 12.43 13.54
N GLU A 33 3.43 12.46 13.18
CA GLU A 33 4.17 13.69 12.94
C GLU A 33 3.61 14.54 11.78
N ARG A 34 2.78 13.94 10.91
CA ARG A 34 2.22 14.55 9.69
C ARG A 34 0.72 14.69 9.82
N LYS A 35 0.26 15.92 10.15
CA LYS A 35 -1.16 16.20 10.42
C LYS A 35 -2.08 15.91 9.23
N ASP A 36 -1.54 15.95 8.01
CA ASP A 36 -2.23 15.70 6.74
C ASP A 36 -2.13 14.23 6.28
N CYS A 37 -1.49 13.37 7.05
CA CYS A 37 -1.34 11.97 6.71
C CYS A 37 -2.70 11.25 6.68
N GLY A 38 -3.07 10.71 5.53
CA GLY A 38 -4.20 9.78 5.39
C GLY A 38 -3.74 8.34 5.51
N MET A 39 -2.67 8.00 4.80
CA MET A 39 -2.10 6.67 4.80
C MET A 39 -0.57 6.74 4.92
N ALA A 40 -0.01 5.81 5.68
CA ALA A 40 1.44 5.58 5.78
C ALA A 40 1.76 4.13 5.47
N ALA A 41 2.69 3.89 4.54
CA ALA A 41 3.08 2.54 4.16
C ALA A 41 4.58 2.32 4.30
N ALA A 42 4.96 1.16 4.82
CA ALA A 42 6.34 0.68 4.81
C ALA A 42 6.71 0.14 3.43
N ILE A 43 7.97 0.35 3.01
CA ILE A 43 8.45 -0.18 1.73
C ILE A 43 8.62 -1.69 1.79
N THR A 44 8.23 -2.41 0.74
CA THR A 44 8.44 -3.84 0.62
C THR A 44 9.78 -4.17 -0.02
N THR A 45 10.49 -5.15 0.52
CA THR A 45 11.75 -5.65 -0.01
C THR A 45 11.74 -7.18 -0.08
N ASP A 46 12.59 -7.73 -0.92
CA ASP A 46 12.95 -9.14 -0.89
C ASP A 46 13.99 -9.45 0.19
N GLU A 47 14.44 -10.70 0.28
CA GLU A 47 15.45 -11.18 1.24
C GLU A 47 16.82 -10.52 1.06
N SER A 48 17.10 -9.97 -0.12
CA SER A 48 18.33 -9.22 -0.43
C SER A 48 18.21 -7.73 -0.10
N GLY A 49 17.07 -7.28 0.45
CA GLY A 49 16.81 -5.88 0.73
C GLY A 49 16.45 -5.04 -0.52
N ILE A 50 16.23 -5.71 -1.66
CA ILE A 50 15.86 -5.03 -2.90
C ILE A 50 14.35 -4.77 -2.91
N ILE A 51 13.95 -3.52 -3.19
CA ILE A 51 12.54 -3.13 -3.29
C ILE A 51 11.84 -4.04 -4.30
N ASN A 52 10.75 -4.67 -3.87
CA ASN A 52 9.97 -5.59 -4.68
C ASN A 52 8.53 -5.12 -4.92
N PHE A 53 7.70 -5.98 -5.49
CA PHE A 53 6.27 -5.71 -5.66
C PHE A 53 5.60 -5.51 -4.27
N PRO A 54 4.70 -4.52 -4.10
CA PRO A 54 4.07 -3.69 -5.14
C PRO A 54 4.80 -2.37 -5.43
N TYR A 55 5.87 -2.03 -4.73
CA TYR A 55 6.51 -0.71 -4.78
C TYR A 55 7.71 -0.64 -5.75
N LEU A 56 7.73 -1.46 -6.80
CA LEU A 56 8.81 -1.48 -7.81
C LEU A 56 9.12 -0.10 -8.42
N TYR A 57 8.15 0.80 -8.44
CA TYR A 57 8.34 2.17 -8.93
C TYR A 57 9.26 3.03 -8.04
N ALA A 58 9.49 2.59 -6.80
CA ALA A 58 10.37 3.27 -5.86
C ALA A 58 11.82 2.78 -5.89
N LYS A 59 12.14 1.78 -6.75
CA LYS A 59 13.52 1.29 -6.92
C LYS A 59 14.49 2.44 -7.21
N GLY A 60 15.65 2.40 -6.56
CA GLY A 60 16.69 3.42 -6.72
C GLY A 60 16.49 4.69 -5.90
N ARG A 61 15.39 4.85 -5.20
CA ARG A 61 15.22 5.97 -4.27
C ARG A 61 16.04 5.75 -3.00
N LYS A 62 16.51 6.85 -2.42
CA LYS A 62 17.23 6.82 -1.14
C LYS A 62 16.26 6.52 0.02
N PRO A 63 16.74 5.96 1.14
CA PRO A 63 15.95 5.87 2.36
C PRO A 63 15.40 7.24 2.78
N GLY A 64 14.13 7.28 3.19
CA GLY A 64 13.43 8.51 3.55
C GLY A 64 11.91 8.33 3.47
N VAL A 65 11.18 9.42 3.69
CA VAL A 65 9.71 9.45 3.62
C VAL A 65 9.29 10.29 2.43
N TYR A 66 8.41 9.75 1.61
CA TYR A 66 7.98 10.38 0.36
C TYR A 66 6.46 10.54 0.32
N ASP A 67 5.98 11.75 0.01
CA ASP A 67 4.58 11.99 -0.32
C ASP A 67 4.30 11.41 -1.71
N GLU A 68 3.41 10.44 -1.77
CA GLU A 68 3.12 9.68 -2.98
C GLU A 68 1.70 9.92 -3.48
N LYS A 69 1.59 10.17 -4.79
CA LYS A 69 0.31 10.24 -5.48
C LYS A 69 -0.11 8.89 -6.11
N LYS A 70 0.72 7.87 -5.94
CA LYS A 70 0.45 6.51 -6.40
C LYS A 70 -0.31 5.72 -5.35
N ARG A 71 -0.97 4.65 -5.82
CA ARG A 71 -1.67 3.71 -4.93
C ARG A 71 -0.71 3.05 -3.94
N PHE A 72 -1.19 2.79 -2.75
CA PHE A 72 -0.56 1.92 -1.78
C PHE A 72 -1.15 0.51 -1.86
N SER A 73 -0.40 -0.47 -1.42
CA SER A 73 -0.89 -1.82 -1.14
C SER A 73 -0.99 -1.98 0.37
N PHE A 74 -1.82 -2.91 0.82
CA PHE A 74 -2.01 -3.20 2.23
C PHE A 74 -0.94 -4.10 2.86
N CYS A 75 0.20 -4.32 2.16
CA CYS A 75 1.28 -5.18 2.68
C CYS A 75 1.69 -4.81 4.11
N CYS A 76 1.97 -3.54 4.37
CA CYS A 76 2.17 -2.99 5.72
C CYS A 76 1.79 -1.51 5.68
N THR A 77 0.54 -1.20 6.01
CA THR A 77 -0.03 0.13 5.80
C THR A 77 -0.92 0.55 6.96
N LEU A 78 -0.68 1.74 7.46
CA LEU A 78 -1.49 2.43 8.46
C LEU A 78 -2.47 3.39 7.76
N LEU A 79 -3.74 3.31 8.11
CA LEU A 79 -4.75 4.32 7.84
C LEU A 79 -4.94 5.15 9.12
N THR A 80 -4.79 6.47 9.02
CA THR A 80 -4.91 7.34 10.19
C THR A 80 -6.36 7.49 10.63
N LEU A 81 -6.59 7.78 11.90
CA LEU A 81 -7.92 7.99 12.44
C LEU A 81 -8.67 9.11 11.71
N ASN A 82 -7.97 10.21 11.37
CA ASN A 82 -8.57 11.33 10.66
C ASN A 82 -9.11 10.89 9.28
N TYR A 83 -8.37 10.08 8.57
CA TYR A 83 -8.80 9.54 7.29
C TYR A 83 -9.94 8.53 7.47
N LEU A 84 -9.87 7.63 8.45
CA LEU A 84 -10.93 6.67 8.76
C LEU A 84 -12.27 7.38 9.05
N LYS A 85 -12.25 8.50 9.78
CA LYS A 85 -13.44 9.32 10.06
C LYS A 85 -13.95 10.07 8.84
N ALA A 86 -13.08 10.41 7.87
CA ALA A 86 -13.44 11.20 6.69
C ALA A 86 -13.96 10.37 5.51
N PHE A 87 -13.71 9.06 5.48
CA PHE A 87 -14.10 8.19 4.38
C PHE A 87 -15.21 7.21 4.81
N ASP A 88 -16.29 7.17 4.04
CA ASP A 88 -17.35 6.20 4.23
C ASP A 88 -17.03 4.89 3.51
N PHE A 89 -16.55 3.90 4.26
CA PHE A 89 -16.15 2.59 3.74
C PHE A 89 -17.34 1.75 3.22
N HIS A 90 -18.60 2.13 3.52
CA HIS A 90 -19.78 1.48 2.95
C HIS A 90 -19.95 1.76 1.45
N GLN A 91 -19.27 2.78 0.93
CA GLN A 91 -19.26 3.09 -0.50
C GLN A 91 -18.36 2.16 -1.32
N LEU A 92 -17.57 1.30 -0.66
CA LEU A 92 -16.73 0.33 -1.35
C LEU A 92 -17.61 -0.74 -2.02
N ASP A 93 -17.39 -0.95 -3.31
CA ASP A 93 -18.08 -1.98 -4.07
C ASP A 93 -17.54 -3.38 -3.71
N ALA A 94 -18.34 -4.14 -2.96
CA ALA A 94 -17.98 -5.49 -2.49
C ALA A 94 -17.70 -6.49 -3.63
N SER A 95 -18.14 -6.22 -4.86
CA SER A 95 -17.83 -7.05 -6.04
C SER A 95 -16.41 -6.85 -6.57
N LYS A 96 -15.70 -5.79 -6.12
CA LYS A 96 -14.35 -5.43 -6.56
C LYS A 96 -13.30 -5.83 -5.53
N ASN A 97 -12.13 -6.23 -6.03
CA ASN A 97 -11.00 -6.69 -5.21
C ASN A 97 -9.85 -5.68 -5.10
N TRP A 98 -10.13 -4.39 -5.38
CA TRP A 98 -9.11 -3.34 -5.47
C TRP A 98 -9.29 -2.28 -4.38
N PHE A 99 -9.60 -2.73 -3.17
CA PHE A 99 -9.84 -1.84 -2.04
C PHE A 99 -8.64 -0.96 -1.71
N ASP A 100 -7.42 -1.51 -1.78
CA ASP A 100 -6.17 -0.79 -1.58
C ASP A 100 -6.02 0.39 -2.56
N VAL A 101 -6.36 0.18 -3.83
CA VAL A 101 -6.32 1.22 -4.86
C VAL A 101 -7.37 2.30 -4.60
N THR A 102 -8.62 1.90 -4.37
CA THR A 102 -9.72 2.83 -4.13
C THR A 102 -9.48 3.67 -2.89
N ILE A 103 -9.12 3.02 -1.78
CA ILE A 103 -8.83 3.68 -0.50
C ILE A 103 -7.66 4.65 -0.62
N SER A 104 -6.59 4.28 -1.35
CA SER A 104 -5.45 5.18 -1.59
C SER A 104 -5.84 6.44 -2.37
N HIS A 105 -6.67 6.29 -3.40
CA HIS A 105 -7.11 7.43 -4.20
C HIS A 105 -8.10 8.31 -3.44
N GLU A 106 -9.03 7.71 -2.69
CA GLU A 106 -9.99 8.47 -1.88
C GLU A 106 -9.30 9.26 -0.76
N SER A 107 -8.21 8.77 -0.19
CA SER A 107 -7.38 9.54 0.73
C SER A 107 -6.91 10.85 0.08
N LEU A 108 -6.34 10.76 -1.13
CA LEU A 108 -5.90 11.94 -1.90
C LEU A 108 -7.05 12.85 -2.31
N ASN A 109 -8.17 12.29 -2.75
CA ASN A 109 -9.37 13.04 -3.17
C ASN A 109 -9.97 13.86 -2.01
N LYS A 110 -9.83 13.37 -0.79
CA LYS A 110 -10.27 14.06 0.44
C LYS A 110 -9.24 15.05 0.98
N GLY A 111 -8.13 15.27 0.26
CA GLY A 111 -7.10 16.26 0.61
C GLY A 111 -6.06 15.74 1.60
N PHE A 112 -6.04 14.45 1.91
CA PHE A 112 -4.96 13.84 2.67
C PHE A 112 -3.74 13.57 1.79
N HIS A 113 -2.61 13.28 2.44
CA HIS A 113 -1.38 12.84 1.81
C HIS A 113 -1.07 11.40 2.19
N ASN A 114 -0.49 10.65 1.25
CA ASN A 114 -0.09 9.26 1.46
C ASN A 114 1.43 9.17 1.50
N TYR A 115 2.00 8.72 2.61
CA TYR A 115 3.44 8.72 2.83
C TYR A 115 4.05 7.32 2.74
N LEU A 116 5.01 7.15 1.83
CA LEU A 116 5.80 5.92 1.67
C LEU A 116 7.12 6.04 2.44
N PHE A 117 7.33 5.15 3.39
CA PHE A 117 8.50 5.10 4.26
C PHE A 117 9.54 4.13 3.69
N ILE A 118 10.48 4.63 2.87
CA ILE A 118 11.57 3.83 2.28
C ILE A 118 12.65 3.49 3.33
N ASN A 119 12.70 4.21 4.42
CA ASN A 119 13.55 3.94 5.56
C ASN A 119 12.99 2.86 6.53
N LEU A 120 11.80 2.34 6.28
CA LEU A 120 11.18 1.26 7.05
C LEU A 120 10.91 0.04 6.14
N PRO A 121 11.92 -0.74 5.77
CA PRO A 121 11.74 -1.91 4.92
C PRO A 121 11.04 -3.04 5.68
N VAL A 122 10.09 -3.70 5.02
CA VAL A 122 9.47 -4.95 5.44
C VAL A 122 9.75 -6.03 4.43
N LEU A 123 10.02 -7.24 4.91
CA LEU A 123 10.24 -8.38 4.04
C LEU A 123 8.90 -8.88 3.50
N HIS A 124 8.72 -8.83 2.19
CA HIS A 124 7.52 -9.29 1.53
C HIS A 124 7.83 -10.47 0.61
N ARG A 125 7.18 -11.60 0.88
CA ARG A 125 7.25 -12.83 0.07
C ARG A 125 5.95 -13.01 -0.72
N PRO A 126 5.82 -12.32 -1.88
CA PRO A 126 4.54 -12.31 -2.60
C PRO A 126 4.13 -13.72 -2.98
N HIS A 127 2.92 -14.10 -2.61
CA HIS A 127 2.34 -15.36 -3.03
C HIS A 127 2.27 -15.45 -4.55
N GLY A 128 2.72 -16.58 -5.13
CA GLY A 128 2.76 -16.80 -6.56
C GLY A 128 1.39 -16.88 -7.27
N SER A 129 0.31 -16.51 -6.59
CA SER A 129 -1.06 -16.62 -7.09
C SER A 129 -1.37 -15.78 -8.33
N ARG A 130 -0.54 -14.78 -8.64
CA ARG A 130 -0.74 -13.90 -9.81
C ARG A 130 0.56 -13.58 -10.53
N PRO A 131 1.31 -14.57 -11.03
CA PRO A 131 2.62 -14.35 -11.68
C PRO A 131 2.52 -13.46 -12.94
N TRP A 132 1.36 -13.44 -13.61
CA TRP A 132 1.12 -12.59 -14.77
C TRP A 132 1.12 -11.09 -14.45
N LYS A 133 0.81 -10.66 -13.22
CA LYS A 133 0.90 -9.24 -12.81
C LYS A 133 2.33 -8.73 -12.76
N GLN A 134 3.28 -9.59 -12.44
CA GLN A 134 4.71 -9.25 -12.44
C GLN A 134 5.20 -8.93 -13.85
N LEU A 135 4.56 -9.51 -14.89
CA LEU A 135 4.87 -9.21 -16.28
C LEU A 135 4.72 -7.73 -16.64
N LYS A 136 3.87 -6.97 -15.93
CA LYS A 136 3.74 -5.52 -16.16
C LYS A 136 5.08 -4.80 -16.04
N TYR A 137 5.97 -5.29 -15.20
CA TYR A 137 7.26 -4.69 -14.90
C TYR A 137 8.43 -5.39 -15.58
N THR A 138 8.30 -6.69 -15.88
CA THR A 138 9.36 -7.50 -16.48
C THR A 138 9.19 -7.68 -17.99
N ASN A 139 7.95 -7.73 -18.48
CA ASN A 139 7.61 -7.85 -19.89
C ASN A 139 6.25 -7.19 -20.16
N PRO A 140 6.20 -5.84 -20.29
CA PRO A 140 4.96 -5.08 -20.47
C PRO A 140 4.15 -5.52 -21.68
N LEU A 141 4.79 -5.84 -22.80
CA LEU A 141 4.10 -6.28 -24.02
C LEU A 141 3.31 -7.56 -23.78
N LYS A 142 3.93 -8.56 -23.13
CA LYS A 142 3.27 -9.82 -22.78
C LYS A 142 2.14 -9.60 -21.76
N TYR A 143 2.32 -8.68 -20.79
CA TYR A 143 1.29 -8.30 -19.85
C TYR A 143 0.06 -7.74 -20.52
N TYR A 144 0.21 -6.72 -21.38
CA TYR A 144 -0.92 -6.11 -22.08
C TYR A 144 -1.59 -7.06 -23.06
N TRP A 145 -0.82 -7.89 -23.75
CA TRP A 145 -1.36 -8.94 -24.62
C TRP A 145 -2.24 -9.92 -23.83
N LEU A 146 -1.77 -10.42 -22.67
CA LEU A 146 -2.55 -11.30 -21.80
C LEU A 146 -3.77 -10.59 -21.22
N LYS A 147 -3.63 -9.32 -20.84
CA LYS A 147 -4.75 -8.51 -20.33
C LYS A 147 -5.88 -8.42 -21.37
N PHE A 148 -5.57 -8.15 -22.61
CA PHE A 148 -6.57 -8.03 -23.69
C PHE A 148 -7.14 -9.38 -24.12
N THR A 149 -6.30 -10.38 -24.36
CA THR A 149 -6.73 -11.66 -24.94
C THR A 149 -7.42 -12.57 -23.94
N LYS A 150 -7.01 -12.54 -22.66
CA LYS A 150 -7.57 -13.39 -21.60
C LYS A 150 -8.49 -12.63 -20.63
N GLY A 151 -8.76 -11.35 -20.88
CA GLY A 151 -9.61 -10.54 -20.00
C GLY A 151 -9.10 -10.42 -18.57
N LEU A 152 -7.79 -10.57 -18.36
CA LEU A 152 -7.17 -10.48 -17.05
C LEU A 152 -7.12 -9.01 -16.60
N ASP A 153 -7.29 -8.76 -15.30
CA ASP A 153 -7.24 -7.42 -14.71
C ASP A 153 -8.37 -6.48 -15.20
N LYS A 154 -9.55 -7.02 -15.45
CA LYS A 154 -10.74 -6.17 -15.65
C LYS A 154 -11.06 -5.48 -14.32
N ILE A 155 -11.04 -4.16 -14.35
CA ILE A 155 -11.51 -3.28 -13.28
C ILE A 155 -13.03 -3.20 -13.38
#